data_1daec6c09b0a5420e0cfcc853780015e
#
_entry.id   1daec6c09b0a5420e0cfcc853780015e
#
_cell.length_a   1.000
_cell.length_b   1.000
_cell.length_c   1.000
_cell.angle_alpha   90.00
_cell.angle_beta   90.00
_cell.angle_gamma   90.00
#
_symmetry.space_group_name_H-M   'P 1'
#
loop_
_entity.id
_entity.type
_entity.pdbx_description
1 polymer ?
#
loop_
_entity_poly.entity_id
_entity_poly.type
_entity_poly.pdbx_seq_one_letter_code
_entity_poly.pdbx_strand_id
1 'polypeptide(L)'
;MRRAAQLALLVFGAGLAQLPALADSAIAPFEPLPQPLTLQDALRLSGENHPNLRLARAGVLAAQIRLQKVESSFGASVLLELQPRAASKASVSGVDFQNDSRYGLVWRKRLTDFGRSASRREVAGATLEAKQAIYEARHGRHTLEIMERFFAVTLSDYAYQMHDERMAISYFRYTRMLERQTRFEQYSDLEVAEREVTYRQQYVARLQADLQRRQTRHQLALALGRPGELSSELVMPDLAVYRKREIPNYADLVDRVILSSPALQFLRHDVAAAKAAIDVARKLNSPVLSAELEAREYVNSTSSSRDRYRANLKFSMPLFDGTGGRNIEVALAQNTLLHKQAALASSEYVVREEVLMLLHELEVNRAEEAAAQAQETYRGYYQDRSRAMYELELRSDLGDAQAAAAEAMLESIRVDFERALLWTQLDSLLGLPSALIQEN
;
A
#
# COMPACT_ATOMS: atom_id res chain seq x y z
N MET A 1 6.89 -60.40 -7.15
CA MET A 1 6.26 -59.17 -7.68
C MET A 1 5.05 -58.63 -6.90
N ARG A 2 4.14 -59.44 -6.30
CA ARG A 2 2.93 -58.93 -5.61
C ARG A 2 3.12 -58.31 -4.19
N ARG A 3 4.19 -58.63 -3.46
CA ARG A 3 4.44 -58.09 -2.09
C ARG A 3 5.20 -56.76 -2.07
N ALA A 4 5.90 -56.42 -3.13
CA ALA A 4 6.59 -55.08 -3.22
C ALA A 4 5.62 -53.97 -3.60
N ALA A 5 4.52 -54.28 -4.31
CA ALA A 5 3.51 -53.28 -4.65
C ALA A 5 2.61 -52.86 -3.49
N GLN A 6 2.44 -53.75 -2.47
CA GLN A 6 1.62 -53.44 -1.30
C GLN A 6 2.32 -52.54 -0.25
N LEU A 7 3.66 -52.56 -0.19
CA LEU A 7 4.42 -51.67 0.69
C LEU A 7 4.57 -50.25 0.10
N ALA A 8 4.54 -50.11 -1.22
CA ALA A 8 4.59 -48.80 -1.88
C ALA A 8 3.28 -48.00 -1.71
N LEU A 9 2.15 -48.65 -1.55
CA LEU A 9 0.83 -47.97 -1.39
C LEU A 9 0.58 -47.44 0.01
N LEU A 10 1.25 -47.94 1.02
CA LEU A 10 1.08 -47.48 2.41
C LEU A 10 1.92 -46.25 2.78
N VAL A 11 2.93 -45.90 2.00
CA VAL A 11 3.77 -44.73 2.21
C VAL A 11 3.24 -43.48 1.45
N PHE A 12 2.37 -43.69 0.46
CA PHE A 12 1.82 -42.59 -0.36
C PHE A 12 0.64 -41.85 0.28
N GLY A 13 0.15 -42.32 1.44
CA GLY A 13 -1.05 -41.75 2.09
C GLY A 13 -0.82 -40.62 3.10
N ALA A 14 0.43 -40.29 3.44
CA ALA A 14 0.70 -39.32 4.50
C ALA A 14 1.67 -38.25 4.03
N GLY A 15 1.19 -37.25 3.31
CA GLY A 15 2.05 -36.10 3.04
C GLY A 15 1.73 -35.22 1.85
N LEU A 16 0.53 -35.31 1.27
CA LEU A 16 0.01 -34.18 0.50
C LEU A 16 -0.46 -33.13 1.52
N ALA A 17 0.50 -32.38 2.10
CA ALA A 17 0.16 -31.08 2.64
C ALA A 17 -0.51 -30.33 1.47
N GLN A 18 -1.81 -30.13 1.57
CA GLN A 18 -2.55 -29.27 0.67
C GLN A 18 -1.84 -27.91 0.75
N LEU A 19 -1.06 -27.60 -0.28
CA LEU A 19 -0.77 -26.22 -0.59
C LEU A 19 -2.13 -25.56 -0.61
N PRO A 20 -2.34 -24.45 0.13
CA PRO A 20 -3.54 -23.67 -0.06
C PRO A 20 -3.54 -23.38 -1.55
N ALA A 21 -4.53 -23.93 -2.25
CA ALA A 21 -4.76 -23.57 -3.63
C ALA A 21 -4.71 -22.06 -3.62
N LEU A 22 -3.79 -21.46 -4.37
CA LEU A 22 -3.92 -20.09 -4.79
C LEU A 22 -5.21 -20.10 -5.58
N ALA A 23 -6.32 -20.00 -4.83
CA ALA A 23 -7.63 -19.90 -5.42
C ALA A 23 -7.48 -18.76 -6.42
N ASP A 24 -7.77 -19.13 -7.66
CA ASP A 24 -7.98 -18.18 -8.74
C ASP A 24 -8.88 -17.10 -8.15
N SER A 25 -8.23 -16.02 -7.64
CA SER A 25 -8.96 -14.89 -7.12
C SER A 25 -9.46 -14.15 -8.36
N ALA A 26 -10.42 -14.79 -9.03
CA ALA A 26 -11.34 -14.08 -9.89
C ALA A 26 -11.75 -12.86 -9.06
N ILE A 27 -11.43 -11.68 -9.56
CA ILE A 27 -11.83 -10.40 -8.96
C ILE A 27 -13.32 -10.55 -8.72
N ALA A 28 -13.73 -10.66 -7.45
CA ALA A 28 -15.14 -10.74 -7.11
C ALA A 28 -15.82 -9.56 -7.80
N PRO A 29 -17.00 -9.75 -8.42
CA PRO A 29 -17.70 -8.66 -9.06
C PRO A 29 -17.86 -7.54 -8.03
N PHE A 30 -17.42 -6.35 -8.39
CA PHE A 30 -17.48 -5.19 -7.50
C PHE A 30 -18.95 -4.91 -7.18
N GLU A 31 -19.27 -4.75 -5.90
CA GLU A 31 -20.54 -4.14 -5.52
C GLU A 31 -20.60 -2.73 -6.14
N PRO A 32 -21.74 -2.32 -6.75
CA PRO A 32 -21.87 -0.98 -7.29
C PRO A 32 -21.66 0.06 -6.17
N LEU A 33 -21.07 1.22 -6.53
CA LEU A 33 -20.91 2.30 -5.57
C LEU A 33 -22.28 2.78 -5.07
N PRO A 34 -22.48 2.92 -3.74
CA PRO A 34 -23.70 3.49 -3.21
C PRO A 34 -23.90 4.93 -3.70
N GLN A 35 -25.15 5.29 -3.91
CA GLN A 35 -25.53 6.65 -4.32
C GLN A 35 -26.63 7.15 -3.38
N PRO A 36 -26.36 8.21 -2.63
CA PRO A 36 -25.15 9.02 -2.56
C PRO A 36 -23.97 8.29 -1.88
N LEU A 37 -22.74 8.66 -2.24
CA LEU A 37 -21.52 8.07 -1.67
C LEU A 37 -21.10 8.82 -0.41
N THR A 38 -20.96 8.11 0.71
CA THR A 38 -20.37 8.66 1.94
C THR A 38 -18.86 8.44 1.98
N LEU A 39 -18.14 9.24 2.78
CA LEU A 39 -16.69 9.04 2.99
C LEU A 39 -16.41 7.69 3.65
N GLN A 40 -17.24 7.25 4.58
CA GLN A 40 -17.12 5.95 5.24
C GLN A 40 -17.25 4.79 4.24
N ASP A 41 -18.24 4.86 3.34
CA ASP A 41 -18.38 3.85 2.28
C ASP A 41 -17.20 3.86 1.33
N ALA A 42 -16.69 5.03 0.96
CA ALA A 42 -15.51 5.16 0.11
C ALA A 42 -14.28 4.49 0.76
N LEU A 43 -14.05 4.72 2.06
CA LEU A 43 -12.96 4.10 2.81
C LEU A 43 -13.15 2.59 2.95
N ARG A 44 -14.35 2.11 3.24
CA ARG A 44 -14.66 0.68 3.35
C ARG A 44 -14.46 -0.07 2.04
N LEU A 45 -14.97 0.47 0.95
CA LEU A 45 -14.99 -0.20 -0.36
C LEU A 45 -13.62 -0.24 -1.04
N SER A 46 -12.71 0.66 -0.69
CA SER A 46 -11.38 0.75 -1.31
C SER A 46 -10.35 -0.21 -0.72
N GLY A 47 -10.59 -0.71 0.52
CA GLY A 47 -9.55 -1.33 1.34
C GLY A 47 -8.94 -2.61 0.79
N GLU A 48 -9.65 -3.41 -0.03
CA GLU A 48 -9.15 -4.74 -0.41
C GLU A 48 -8.74 -4.87 -1.88
N ASN A 49 -9.30 -4.11 -2.78
CA ASN A 49 -9.18 -4.36 -4.22
C ASN A 49 -8.26 -3.39 -4.96
N HIS A 50 -7.76 -2.34 -4.31
CA HIS A 50 -6.85 -1.40 -4.96
C HIS A 50 -5.51 -2.06 -5.36
N PRO A 51 -5.01 -1.86 -6.59
CA PRO A 51 -3.81 -2.54 -7.10
C PRO A 51 -2.58 -2.37 -6.20
N ASN A 52 -2.37 -1.18 -5.62
CA ASN A 52 -1.24 -0.90 -4.74
C ASN A 52 -1.30 -1.70 -3.42
N LEU A 53 -2.49 -1.89 -2.84
CA LEU A 53 -2.69 -2.70 -1.64
C LEU A 53 -2.56 -4.20 -1.95
N ARG A 54 -3.08 -4.65 -3.09
CA ARG A 54 -2.88 -6.04 -3.57
C ARG A 54 -1.39 -6.35 -3.77
N LEU A 55 -0.63 -5.42 -4.35
CA LEU A 55 0.83 -5.56 -4.50
C LEU A 55 1.53 -5.68 -3.14
N ALA A 56 1.14 -4.87 -2.16
CA ALA A 56 1.69 -4.95 -0.81
C ALA A 56 1.33 -6.28 -0.12
N ARG A 57 0.07 -6.73 -0.24
CA ARG A 57 -0.42 -8.02 0.28
C ARG A 57 0.29 -9.21 -0.36
N ALA A 58 0.52 -9.16 -1.68
CA ALA A 58 1.33 -10.17 -2.37
C ALA A 58 2.76 -10.22 -1.84
N GLY A 59 3.33 -9.08 -1.45
CA GLY A 59 4.64 -9.00 -0.79
C GLY A 59 4.66 -9.69 0.58
N VAL A 60 3.61 -9.55 1.39
CA VAL A 60 3.43 -10.26 2.67
C VAL A 60 3.31 -11.75 2.43
N LEU A 61 2.44 -12.18 1.50
CA LEU A 61 2.26 -13.58 1.15
C LEU A 61 3.55 -14.24 0.67
N ALA A 62 4.31 -13.55 -0.18
CA ALA A 62 5.62 -14.04 -0.64
C ALA A 62 6.62 -14.23 0.52
N ALA A 63 6.63 -13.34 1.51
CA ALA A 63 7.46 -13.47 2.70
C ALA A 63 6.99 -14.65 3.58
N GLN A 64 5.70 -14.84 3.73
CA GLN A 64 5.10 -15.98 4.46
C GLN A 64 5.48 -17.32 3.81
N ILE A 65 5.36 -17.42 2.48
CA ILE A 65 5.78 -18.61 1.73
C ILE A 65 7.29 -18.89 1.90
N ARG A 66 8.12 -17.82 1.93
CA ARG A 66 9.56 -17.98 2.19
C ARG A 66 9.84 -18.52 3.59
N LEU A 67 9.12 -18.06 4.61
CA LEU A 67 9.21 -18.59 5.96
C LEU A 67 8.83 -20.07 6.01
N GLN A 68 7.70 -20.45 5.42
CA GLN A 68 7.26 -21.86 5.31
C GLN A 68 8.28 -22.73 4.56
N LYS A 69 8.89 -22.20 3.50
CA LYS A 69 9.97 -22.90 2.77
C LYS A 69 11.17 -23.19 3.66
N VAL A 70 11.56 -22.26 4.53
CA VAL A 70 12.67 -22.49 5.49
C VAL A 70 12.25 -23.54 6.51
N GLU A 71 11.04 -23.48 7.03
CA GLU A 71 10.51 -24.45 8.00
C GLU A 71 10.40 -25.85 7.42
N SER A 72 9.96 -25.99 6.17
CA SER A 72 9.88 -27.28 5.48
C SER A 72 11.26 -27.87 5.15
N SER A 73 12.34 -27.12 5.29
CA SER A 73 13.70 -27.57 4.96
C SER A 73 14.20 -28.75 5.80
N PHE A 74 13.57 -29.04 6.95
CA PHE A 74 13.78 -30.22 7.78
C PHE A 74 12.80 -31.36 7.49
N GLY A 75 11.88 -31.17 6.54
CA GLY A 75 10.97 -32.21 6.08
C GLY A 75 11.71 -33.41 5.50
N ALA A 76 11.09 -34.57 5.58
CA ALA A 76 11.57 -35.74 4.86
C ALA A 76 11.24 -35.60 3.37
N SER A 77 12.15 -35.99 2.50
CA SER A 77 11.91 -36.10 1.06
C SER A 77 11.99 -37.56 0.63
N VAL A 78 11.11 -37.96 -0.27
CA VAL A 78 11.16 -39.27 -0.93
C VAL A 78 11.38 -39.01 -2.41
N LEU A 79 12.42 -39.59 -2.95
CA LEU A 79 12.80 -39.45 -4.35
C LEU A 79 12.70 -40.83 -5.03
N LEU A 80 11.99 -40.94 -6.15
CA LEU A 80 12.09 -42.03 -7.05
C LEU A 80 13.27 -41.78 -7.99
N GLU A 81 14.28 -42.64 -7.90
CA GLU A 81 15.48 -42.57 -8.73
C GLU A 81 15.43 -43.67 -9.80
N LEU A 82 15.42 -43.28 -11.06
CA LEU A 82 15.51 -44.18 -12.21
C LEU A 82 16.78 -43.81 -12.94
N GLN A 83 17.76 -44.72 -12.95
CA GLN A 83 19.05 -44.52 -13.59
C GLN A 83 19.33 -45.64 -14.63
N PRO A 84 18.91 -45.44 -15.89
CA PRO A 84 19.39 -46.30 -16.96
C PRO A 84 20.91 -46.12 -17.14
N ARG A 85 21.67 -47.19 -17.13
CA ARG A 85 23.10 -47.13 -17.19
C ARG A 85 23.65 -48.35 -17.99
N ALA A 86 24.46 -48.08 -18.97
CA ALA A 86 25.34 -49.08 -19.61
C ALA A 86 26.75 -48.90 -19.05
N ALA A 87 27.33 -49.91 -18.49
CA ALA A 87 28.67 -49.92 -17.96
C ALA A 87 29.52 -50.96 -18.63
N SER A 88 30.74 -50.59 -19.03
CA SER A 88 31.74 -51.49 -19.53
C SER A 88 32.60 -51.98 -18.38
N LYS A 89 32.78 -53.28 -18.27
CA LYS A 89 33.77 -53.91 -17.41
C LYS A 89 34.97 -54.27 -18.25
N ALA A 90 36.17 -53.78 -17.85
CA ALA A 90 37.41 -54.24 -18.43
C ALA A 90 37.57 -55.73 -18.09
N SER A 91 37.55 -56.59 -19.07
CA SER A 91 37.86 -58.01 -18.97
C SER A 91 39.03 -58.32 -19.89
N VAL A 92 39.76 -59.42 -19.59
CA VAL A 92 40.93 -59.87 -20.36
C VAL A 92 40.60 -60.15 -21.83
N SER A 93 39.32 -60.29 -22.20
CA SER A 93 38.85 -60.67 -23.52
C SER A 93 38.10 -59.55 -24.29
N GLY A 94 38.16 -58.28 -23.85
CA GLY A 94 37.52 -57.16 -24.57
C GLY A 94 36.61 -56.30 -23.71
N VAL A 95 36.03 -55.24 -24.35
CA VAL A 95 35.09 -54.32 -23.72
C VAL A 95 33.66 -54.85 -23.94
N ASP A 96 33.04 -55.35 -22.86
CA ASP A 96 31.64 -55.80 -22.89
C ASP A 96 30.77 -54.79 -22.15
N PHE A 97 29.78 -54.24 -22.84
CA PHE A 97 28.79 -53.31 -22.27
C PHE A 97 27.62 -54.10 -21.66
N GLN A 98 27.51 -54.00 -20.34
CA GLN A 98 26.40 -54.62 -19.59
C GLN A 98 25.40 -53.59 -19.13
N ASN A 99 24.14 -53.98 -19.11
CA ASN A 99 23.08 -53.17 -18.54
C ASN A 99 23.24 -53.08 -17.01
N ASP A 100 23.62 -51.92 -16.51
CA ASP A 100 23.84 -51.65 -15.09
C ASP A 100 22.77 -50.68 -14.53
N SER A 101 21.59 -50.70 -15.17
CA SER A 101 20.45 -49.83 -14.79
C SER A 101 19.95 -50.19 -13.40
N ARG A 102 19.55 -49.11 -12.68
CA ARG A 102 18.98 -49.24 -11.34
C ARG A 102 17.77 -48.36 -11.18
N TYR A 103 16.86 -48.79 -10.31
CA TYR A 103 15.72 -47.98 -9.90
C TYR A 103 15.47 -48.19 -8.40
N GLY A 104 14.98 -47.13 -7.72
CA GLY A 104 14.74 -47.25 -6.29
C GLY A 104 14.09 -46.02 -5.70
N LEU A 105 13.81 -46.15 -4.43
CA LEU A 105 13.31 -45.05 -3.58
C LEU A 105 14.42 -44.62 -2.64
N VAL A 106 14.62 -43.31 -2.55
CA VAL A 106 15.55 -42.68 -1.62
C VAL A 106 14.76 -41.78 -0.69
N TRP A 107 14.69 -42.16 0.58
CA TRP A 107 14.17 -41.29 1.64
C TRP A 107 15.31 -40.54 2.26
N ARG A 108 15.23 -39.22 2.31
CA ARG A 108 16.25 -38.35 2.86
C ARG A 108 15.66 -37.39 3.87
N LYS A 109 16.28 -37.27 5.05
CA LYS A 109 15.91 -36.33 6.09
C LYS A 109 17.13 -35.64 6.66
N ARG A 110 17.12 -34.30 6.69
CA ARG A 110 18.11 -33.53 7.46
C ARG A 110 17.78 -33.63 8.95
N LEU A 111 18.69 -34.11 9.76
CA LEU A 111 18.53 -34.25 11.20
C LEU A 111 18.95 -32.98 11.93
N THR A 112 20.09 -32.40 11.56
CA THR A 112 20.55 -31.11 12.09
C THR A 112 21.49 -30.45 11.09
N ASP A 113 21.51 -29.11 11.10
CA ASP A 113 22.47 -28.27 10.38
C ASP A 113 23.18 -27.29 11.34
N PHE A 114 23.18 -27.63 12.62
CA PHE A 114 23.86 -26.89 13.70
C PHE A 114 23.41 -25.42 13.77
N GLY A 115 22.12 -25.21 13.57
CA GLY A 115 21.47 -23.92 13.74
C GLY A 115 21.48 -23.01 12.51
N ARG A 116 21.92 -23.48 11.33
CA ARG A 116 21.86 -22.70 10.09
C ARG A 116 20.43 -22.40 9.68
N SER A 117 19.57 -23.40 9.72
CA SER A 117 18.13 -23.21 9.40
C SER A 117 17.40 -22.38 10.46
N ALA A 118 17.80 -22.45 11.73
CA ALA A 118 17.26 -21.60 12.78
C ALA A 118 17.56 -20.12 12.48
N SER A 119 18.80 -19.77 12.15
CA SER A 119 19.14 -18.39 11.76
C SER A 119 18.43 -17.94 10.47
N ARG A 120 18.25 -18.83 9.48
CA ARG A 120 17.47 -18.53 8.28
C ARG A 120 15.98 -18.28 8.58
N ARG A 121 15.42 -19.03 9.55
CA ARG A 121 14.03 -18.79 9.99
C ARG A 121 13.90 -17.43 10.65
N GLU A 122 14.86 -17.04 11.48
CA GLU A 122 14.89 -15.72 12.12
C GLU A 122 14.92 -14.59 11.09
N VAL A 123 15.79 -14.68 10.05
CA VAL A 123 15.80 -13.73 8.93
C VAL A 123 14.45 -13.70 8.21
N ALA A 124 13.87 -14.88 7.90
CA ALA A 124 12.60 -14.96 7.18
C ALA A 124 11.43 -14.41 8.03
N GLY A 125 11.44 -14.66 9.35
CA GLY A 125 10.44 -14.11 10.29
C GLY A 125 10.51 -12.59 10.36
N ALA A 126 11.69 -12.02 10.61
CA ALA A 126 11.89 -10.57 10.63
C ALA A 126 11.54 -9.92 9.27
N THR A 127 11.81 -10.61 8.16
CA THR A 127 11.40 -10.14 6.82
C THR A 127 9.88 -10.14 6.66
N LEU A 128 9.17 -11.13 7.21
CA LEU A 128 7.70 -11.17 7.19
C LEU A 128 7.12 -10.00 7.99
N GLU A 129 7.60 -9.77 9.20
CA GLU A 129 7.20 -8.64 10.05
C GLU A 129 7.46 -7.29 9.34
N ALA A 130 8.61 -7.14 8.69
CA ALA A 130 8.91 -5.97 7.87
C ALA A 130 7.88 -5.77 6.74
N LYS A 131 7.47 -6.85 6.04
CA LYS A 131 6.46 -6.75 4.97
C LYS A 131 5.07 -6.43 5.49
N GLN A 132 4.71 -6.90 6.68
CA GLN A 132 3.47 -6.53 7.34
C GLN A 132 3.46 -5.04 7.70
N ALA A 133 4.54 -4.52 8.30
CA ALA A 133 4.65 -3.10 8.60
C ALA A 133 4.59 -2.20 7.34
N ILE A 134 5.18 -2.63 6.21
CA ILE A 134 5.01 -1.93 4.91
C ILE A 134 3.55 -1.94 4.46
N TYR A 135 2.85 -3.05 4.63
CA TYR A 135 1.43 -3.14 4.25
C TYR A 135 0.61 -2.14 5.05
N GLU A 136 0.79 -2.05 6.36
CA GLU A 136 0.10 -1.09 7.24
C GLU A 136 0.41 0.36 6.86
N ALA A 137 1.68 0.70 6.61
CA ALA A 137 2.07 2.03 6.17
C ALA A 137 1.43 2.40 4.82
N ARG A 138 1.31 1.46 3.89
CA ARG A 138 0.65 1.68 2.59
C ARG A 138 -0.87 1.81 2.74
N HIS A 139 -1.45 1.05 3.64
CA HIS A 139 -2.87 1.13 3.93
C HIS A 139 -3.23 2.51 4.49
N GLY A 140 -2.50 3.00 5.49
CA GLY A 140 -2.70 4.34 6.04
C GLY A 140 -2.55 5.45 4.98
N ARG A 141 -1.54 5.37 4.13
CA ARG A 141 -1.35 6.32 3.02
C ARG A 141 -2.50 6.27 2.01
N HIS A 142 -3.01 5.07 1.71
CA HIS A 142 -4.13 4.92 0.79
C HIS A 142 -5.43 5.49 1.37
N THR A 143 -5.67 5.31 2.68
CA THR A 143 -6.78 5.95 3.40
C THR A 143 -6.72 7.47 3.25
N LEU A 144 -5.55 8.06 3.45
CA LEU A 144 -5.33 9.50 3.27
C LEU A 144 -5.62 9.94 1.83
N GLU A 145 -5.10 9.21 0.84
CA GLU A 145 -5.35 9.47 -0.59
C GLU A 145 -6.84 9.51 -0.92
N ILE A 146 -7.62 8.55 -0.39
CA ILE A 146 -9.07 8.54 -0.62
C ILE A 146 -9.75 9.76 -0.02
N MET A 147 -9.38 10.13 1.22
CA MET A 147 -9.90 11.34 1.86
C MET A 147 -9.58 12.59 1.04
N GLU A 148 -8.35 12.75 0.59
CA GLU A 148 -7.93 13.86 -0.27
C GLU A 148 -8.76 13.92 -1.56
N ARG A 149 -8.95 12.78 -2.24
CA ARG A 149 -9.74 12.72 -3.47
C ARG A 149 -11.22 12.97 -3.24
N PHE A 150 -11.77 12.46 -2.14
CA PHE A 150 -13.16 12.70 -1.76
C PHE A 150 -13.42 14.19 -1.48
N PHE A 151 -12.55 14.82 -0.70
CA PHE A 151 -12.62 16.25 -0.40
C PHE A 151 -12.42 17.11 -1.65
N ALA A 152 -11.51 16.73 -2.54
CA ALA A 152 -11.29 17.42 -3.80
C ALA A 152 -12.54 17.40 -4.70
N VAL A 153 -13.32 16.30 -4.73
CA VAL A 153 -14.60 16.25 -5.45
C VAL A 153 -15.60 17.23 -4.84
N THR A 154 -15.76 17.18 -3.51
CA THR A 154 -16.70 18.07 -2.79
C THR A 154 -16.36 19.54 -3.04
N LEU A 155 -15.08 19.94 -2.88
CA LEU A 155 -14.63 21.31 -3.15
C LEU A 155 -14.85 21.74 -4.61
N SER A 156 -14.61 20.82 -5.56
CA SER A 156 -14.81 21.13 -6.99
C SER A 156 -16.29 21.30 -7.36
N ASP A 157 -17.21 20.64 -6.64
CA ASP A 157 -18.64 20.83 -6.81
C ASP A 157 -19.09 22.22 -6.35
N TYR A 158 -18.65 22.64 -5.16
CA TYR A 158 -18.94 23.99 -4.65
C TYR A 158 -18.28 25.07 -5.54
N ALA A 159 -17.04 24.87 -5.97
CA ALA A 159 -16.37 25.80 -6.88
C ALA A 159 -17.10 25.92 -8.23
N TYR A 160 -17.60 24.83 -8.77
CA TYR A 160 -18.40 24.86 -10.00
C TYR A 160 -19.69 25.67 -9.81
N GLN A 161 -20.42 25.45 -8.72
CA GLN A 161 -21.64 26.21 -8.41
C GLN A 161 -21.37 27.71 -8.30
N MET A 162 -20.33 28.09 -7.59
CA MET A 162 -19.90 29.48 -7.45
C MET A 162 -19.56 30.13 -8.80
N HIS A 163 -18.81 29.44 -9.66
CA HIS A 163 -18.44 29.96 -10.99
C HIS A 163 -19.64 30.00 -11.95
N ASP A 164 -20.59 29.06 -11.83
CA ASP A 164 -21.81 29.06 -12.62
C ASP A 164 -22.71 30.27 -12.27
N GLU A 165 -22.86 30.57 -10.98
CA GLU A 165 -23.56 31.78 -10.51
C GLU A 165 -22.88 33.07 -11.00
N ARG A 166 -21.57 33.19 -10.85
CA ARG A 166 -20.80 34.36 -11.33
C ARG A 166 -20.97 34.56 -12.84
N MET A 167 -20.92 33.48 -13.60
CA MET A 167 -21.11 33.51 -15.05
C MET A 167 -22.54 33.97 -15.38
N ALA A 168 -23.57 33.44 -14.72
CA ALA A 168 -24.96 33.80 -14.93
C ALA A 168 -25.21 35.29 -14.63
N ILE A 169 -24.66 35.83 -13.52
CA ILE A 169 -24.73 37.23 -13.16
C ILE A 169 -24.06 38.13 -14.22
N SER A 170 -22.86 37.77 -14.66
CA SER A 170 -22.12 38.53 -15.67
C SER A 170 -22.81 38.50 -17.04
N TYR A 171 -23.38 37.36 -17.42
CA TYR A 171 -24.17 37.23 -18.64
C TYR A 171 -25.45 38.11 -18.61
N PHE A 172 -26.17 38.08 -17.49
CA PHE A 172 -27.35 38.91 -17.31
C PHE A 172 -27.03 40.40 -17.40
N ARG A 173 -25.95 40.86 -16.78
CA ARG A 173 -25.47 42.25 -16.84
C ARG A 173 -25.07 42.67 -18.26
N TYR A 174 -24.36 41.82 -18.96
CA TYR A 174 -23.95 42.03 -20.36
C TYR A 174 -25.17 42.14 -21.27
N THR A 175 -26.05 41.14 -21.23
CA THR A 175 -27.24 41.10 -22.11
C THR A 175 -28.20 42.30 -21.87
N ARG A 176 -28.38 42.68 -20.60
CA ARG A 176 -29.20 43.85 -20.23
C ARG A 176 -28.57 45.17 -20.72
N MET A 177 -27.26 45.31 -20.66
CA MET A 177 -26.54 46.47 -21.15
C MET A 177 -26.61 46.55 -22.69
N LEU A 178 -26.41 45.44 -23.39
CA LEU A 178 -26.55 45.34 -24.85
C LEU A 178 -27.97 45.70 -25.33
N GLU A 179 -28.99 45.22 -24.61
CA GLU A 179 -30.40 45.59 -24.92
C GLU A 179 -30.65 47.07 -24.76
N ARG A 180 -30.13 47.69 -23.69
CA ARG A 180 -30.26 49.14 -23.47
C ARG A 180 -29.49 49.98 -24.45
N GLN A 181 -28.34 49.52 -24.91
CA GLN A 181 -27.58 50.15 -26.00
C GLN A 181 -28.42 50.13 -27.29
N THR A 182 -28.89 48.95 -27.69
CA THR A 182 -29.58 48.77 -28.98
C THR A 182 -30.91 49.48 -29.07
N ARG A 183 -31.66 49.59 -27.91
CA ARG A 183 -33.02 50.18 -27.91
C ARG A 183 -33.04 51.65 -27.52
N PHE A 184 -32.08 52.08 -26.69
CA PHE A 184 -32.14 53.40 -26.05
C PHE A 184 -30.86 54.21 -26.19
N GLU A 185 -29.81 53.67 -26.83
CA GLU A 185 -28.51 54.32 -27.01
C GLU A 185 -27.87 54.81 -25.70
N GLN A 186 -28.19 54.12 -24.56
CA GLN A 186 -27.80 54.57 -23.21
C GLN A 186 -26.32 54.27 -22.86
N TYR A 187 -25.65 53.40 -23.64
CA TYR A 187 -24.30 52.95 -23.38
C TYR A 187 -23.46 53.03 -24.62
N SER A 188 -22.17 53.30 -24.50
CA SER A 188 -21.17 53.25 -25.58
C SER A 188 -20.76 51.81 -25.94
N ASP A 189 -20.21 51.62 -27.16
CA ASP A 189 -19.65 50.35 -27.61
C ASP A 189 -18.52 49.88 -26.66
N LEU A 190 -17.74 50.82 -26.11
CA LEU A 190 -16.69 50.52 -25.15
C LEU A 190 -17.21 49.87 -23.85
N GLU A 191 -18.27 50.43 -23.27
CA GLU A 191 -18.88 49.95 -22.04
C GLU A 191 -19.49 48.56 -22.23
N VAL A 192 -20.13 48.33 -23.38
CA VAL A 192 -20.72 46.99 -23.71
C VAL A 192 -19.58 45.98 -23.94
N ALA A 193 -18.52 46.35 -24.66
CA ALA A 193 -17.38 45.50 -24.89
C ALA A 193 -16.68 45.10 -23.56
N GLU A 194 -16.51 46.04 -22.61
CA GLU A 194 -15.96 45.77 -21.27
C GLU A 194 -16.80 44.71 -20.50
N ARG A 195 -18.13 44.81 -20.60
CA ARG A 195 -19.04 43.82 -19.98
C ARG A 195 -18.98 42.48 -20.69
N GLU A 196 -18.83 42.46 -22.01
CA GLU A 196 -18.61 41.22 -22.75
C GLU A 196 -17.32 40.55 -22.33
N VAL A 197 -16.21 41.26 -22.21
CA VAL A 197 -14.94 40.72 -21.72
C VAL A 197 -15.13 40.08 -20.35
N THR A 198 -15.78 40.76 -19.41
CA THR A 198 -16.08 40.23 -18.08
C THR A 198 -16.90 38.94 -18.16
N TYR A 199 -17.94 38.90 -18.95
CA TYR A 199 -18.75 37.68 -19.15
C TYR A 199 -17.92 36.54 -19.73
N ARG A 200 -17.12 36.81 -20.79
CA ARG A 200 -16.26 35.79 -21.41
C ARG A 200 -15.26 35.21 -20.44
N GLN A 201 -14.66 36.03 -19.58
CA GLN A 201 -13.75 35.58 -18.52
C GLN A 201 -14.45 34.65 -17.52
N GLN A 202 -15.67 35.01 -17.06
CA GLN A 202 -16.46 34.15 -16.16
C GLN A 202 -16.91 32.85 -16.83
N TYR A 203 -17.23 32.88 -18.12
CA TYR A 203 -17.53 31.68 -18.90
C TYR A 203 -16.33 30.72 -18.96
N VAL A 204 -15.11 31.22 -19.17
CA VAL A 204 -13.89 30.40 -19.15
C VAL A 204 -13.66 29.82 -17.77
N ALA A 205 -13.80 30.60 -16.70
CA ALA A 205 -13.65 30.12 -15.32
C ALA A 205 -14.67 29.01 -14.98
N ARG A 206 -15.93 29.18 -15.39
CA ARG A 206 -16.96 28.14 -15.22
C ARG A 206 -16.61 26.87 -15.98
N LEU A 207 -16.12 26.97 -17.23
CA LEU A 207 -15.72 25.81 -18.03
C LEU A 207 -14.54 25.06 -17.37
N GLN A 208 -13.55 25.79 -16.85
CA GLN A 208 -12.43 25.20 -16.10
C GLN A 208 -12.90 24.47 -14.85
N ALA A 209 -13.84 25.06 -14.11
CA ALA A 209 -14.43 24.42 -12.92
C ALA A 209 -15.22 23.13 -13.27
N ASP A 210 -15.96 23.11 -14.40
CA ASP A 210 -16.63 21.88 -14.87
C ASP A 210 -15.66 20.77 -15.24
N LEU A 211 -14.58 21.11 -15.94
CA LEU A 211 -13.52 20.16 -16.27
C LEU A 211 -12.82 19.63 -15.00
N GLN A 212 -12.52 20.51 -14.05
CA GLN A 212 -11.94 20.13 -12.77
C GLN A 212 -12.86 19.19 -11.98
N ARG A 213 -14.15 19.46 -11.94
CA ARG A 213 -15.17 18.61 -11.30
C ARG A 213 -15.20 17.19 -11.90
N ARG A 214 -15.09 17.07 -13.22
CA ARG A 214 -15.02 15.77 -13.90
C ARG A 214 -13.71 15.06 -13.61
N GLN A 215 -12.60 15.79 -13.59
CA GLN A 215 -11.28 15.25 -13.31
C GLN A 215 -11.17 14.71 -11.88
N THR A 216 -11.65 15.45 -10.87
CA THR A 216 -11.62 15.01 -9.47
C THR A 216 -12.44 13.75 -9.25
N ARG A 217 -13.64 13.63 -9.86
CA ARG A 217 -14.43 12.41 -9.81
C ARG A 217 -13.72 11.22 -10.44
N HIS A 218 -13.07 11.42 -11.58
CA HIS A 218 -12.28 10.36 -12.19
C HIS A 218 -11.11 9.93 -11.29
N GLN A 219 -10.42 10.88 -10.67
CA GLN A 219 -9.34 10.58 -9.73
C GLN A 219 -9.83 9.83 -8.49
N LEU A 220 -11.01 10.19 -7.95
CA LEU A 220 -11.63 9.43 -6.86
C LEU A 220 -11.96 7.99 -7.27
N ALA A 221 -12.55 7.80 -8.46
CA ALA A 221 -12.86 6.47 -8.99
C ALA A 221 -11.59 5.60 -9.13
N LEU A 222 -10.47 6.19 -9.57
CA LEU A 222 -9.18 5.51 -9.64
C LEU A 222 -8.65 5.15 -8.25
N ALA A 223 -8.74 6.07 -7.28
CA ALA A 223 -8.31 5.81 -5.90
C ALA A 223 -9.15 4.72 -5.22
N LEU A 224 -10.44 4.62 -5.57
CA LEU A 224 -11.31 3.52 -5.13
C LEU A 224 -11.03 2.19 -5.86
N GLY A 225 -10.13 2.17 -6.84
CA GLY A 225 -9.85 0.98 -7.66
C GLY A 225 -11.00 0.62 -8.61
N ARG A 226 -11.86 1.58 -8.95
CA ARG A 226 -13.07 1.40 -9.79
C ARG A 226 -13.08 2.33 -10.98
N PRO A 227 -12.18 2.17 -11.93
CA PRO A 227 -12.11 3.04 -13.11
C PRO A 227 -13.42 3.00 -13.89
N GLY A 228 -14.00 4.17 -14.13
CA GLY A 228 -15.24 4.32 -14.88
C GLY A 228 -16.53 4.35 -14.05
N GLU A 229 -16.50 3.98 -12.76
CA GLU A 229 -17.63 4.17 -11.86
C GLU A 229 -17.55 5.57 -11.22
N LEU A 230 -18.31 6.52 -11.76
CA LEU A 230 -18.35 7.88 -11.22
C LEU A 230 -19.54 8.02 -10.27
N SER A 231 -19.28 8.42 -9.02
CA SER A 231 -20.37 8.81 -8.13
C SER A 231 -20.98 10.14 -8.57
N SER A 232 -22.32 10.20 -8.66
CA SER A 232 -23.04 11.43 -9.02
C SER A 232 -23.14 12.39 -7.84
N GLU A 233 -23.38 11.87 -6.63
CA GLU A 233 -23.58 12.64 -5.41
C GLU A 233 -22.70 12.13 -4.28
N LEU A 234 -22.05 13.05 -3.58
CA LEU A 234 -21.28 12.79 -2.36
C LEU A 234 -21.99 13.42 -1.16
N VAL A 235 -21.99 12.71 -0.04
CA VAL A 235 -22.48 13.26 1.23
C VAL A 235 -21.36 14.02 1.92
N MET A 236 -21.67 15.25 2.37
CA MET A 236 -20.72 16.05 3.17
C MET A 236 -20.39 15.30 4.46
N PRO A 237 -19.11 14.99 4.74
CA PRO A 237 -18.74 14.26 5.94
C PRO A 237 -18.87 15.13 7.20
N ASP A 238 -19.23 14.52 8.32
CA ASP A 238 -19.14 15.19 9.63
C ASP A 238 -17.69 15.16 10.12
N LEU A 239 -17.11 16.32 10.30
CA LEU A 239 -15.74 16.52 10.73
C LEU A 239 -15.63 17.09 12.14
N ALA A 240 -16.73 17.08 12.93
CA ALA A 240 -16.75 17.62 14.29
C ALA A 240 -15.70 16.98 15.21
N VAL A 241 -15.37 15.71 14.99
CA VAL A 241 -14.33 14.99 15.74
C VAL A 241 -12.96 15.69 15.62
N TYR A 242 -12.60 16.14 14.42
CA TYR A 242 -11.31 16.79 14.17
C TYR A 242 -11.25 18.24 14.70
N ARG A 243 -12.39 18.95 14.71
CA ARG A 243 -12.48 20.32 15.26
C ARG A 243 -12.26 20.37 16.76
N LYS A 244 -12.71 19.34 17.49
CA LYS A 244 -12.63 19.25 18.97
C LYS A 244 -11.28 18.75 19.46
N ARG A 245 -10.43 18.27 18.57
CA ARG A 245 -9.15 17.65 18.93
C ARG A 245 -8.12 18.71 19.31
N GLU A 246 -7.50 18.55 20.47
CA GLU A 246 -6.43 19.45 20.93
C GLU A 246 -5.08 19.08 20.32
N ILE A 247 -4.30 20.09 19.96
CA ILE A 247 -2.96 19.91 19.39
C ILE A 247 -2.02 19.47 20.53
N PRO A 248 -1.40 18.27 20.43
CA PRO A 248 -0.54 17.73 21.47
C PRO A 248 0.82 18.46 21.49
N ASN A 249 1.53 18.32 22.64
CA ASN A 249 2.89 18.81 22.75
C ASN A 249 3.84 17.97 21.87
N TYR A 250 4.76 18.64 21.17
CA TYR A 250 5.73 17.99 20.29
C TYR A 250 6.57 16.92 21.01
N ALA A 251 7.09 17.23 22.23
CA ALA A 251 7.99 16.32 22.94
C ALA A 251 7.30 14.99 23.28
N ASP A 252 6.05 15.03 23.74
CA ASP A 252 5.29 13.84 24.12
C ASP A 252 4.84 13.04 22.89
N LEU A 253 4.56 13.74 21.79
CA LEU A 253 4.09 13.13 20.55
C LEU A 253 5.20 12.42 19.78
N VAL A 254 6.36 13.08 19.63
CA VAL A 254 7.46 12.58 18.82
C VAL A 254 7.98 11.22 19.32
N ASP A 255 8.08 11.04 20.64
CA ASP A 255 8.53 9.79 21.21
C ASP A 255 7.53 8.66 20.94
N ARG A 256 6.24 8.95 21.01
CA ARG A 256 5.17 8.01 20.67
C ARG A 256 5.23 7.63 19.19
N VAL A 257 5.35 8.62 18.30
CA VAL A 257 5.44 8.37 16.84
C VAL A 257 6.67 7.54 16.51
N ILE A 258 7.84 7.85 17.08
CA ILE A 258 9.05 7.07 16.86
C ILE A 258 8.84 5.61 17.24
N LEU A 259 8.15 5.32 18.35
CA LEU A 259 7.92 3.95 18.80
C LEU A 259 6.89 3.20 17.95
N SER A 260 5.82 3.86 17.52
CA SER A 260 4.64 3.22 16.90
C SER A 260 4.60 3.28 15.39
N SER A 261 5.35 4.20 14.76
CA SER A 261 5.26 4.44 13.30
C SER A 261 5.48 3.17 12.46
N PRO A 262 4.52 2.77 11.62
CA PRO A 262 4.66 1.60 10.77
C PRO A 262 5.85 1.68 9.81
N ALA A 263 6.20 2.87 9.34
CA ALA A 263 7.37 3.11 8.50
C ALA A 263 8.68 2.84 9.25
N LEU A 264 8.78 3.23 10.52
CA LEU A 264 9.94 2.94 11.35
C LEU A 264 9.97 1.50 11.83
N GLN A 265 8.82 0.89 12.11
CA GLN A 265 8.70 -0.54 12.43
C GLN A 265 9.24 -1.40 11.28
N PHE A 266 8.87 -1.07 10.05
CA PHE A 266 9.46 -1.73 8.87
C PHE A 266 11.00 -1.71 8.91
N LEU A 267 11.60 -0.54 9.13
CA LEU A 267 13.05 -0.39 9.14
C LEU A 267 13.70 -1.11 10.33
N ARG A 268 13.05 -1.16 11.50
CA ARG A 268 13.52 -1.94 12.65
C ARG A 268 13.53 -3.43 12.38
N HIS A 269 12.48 -3.97 11.77
CA HIS A 269 12.43 -5.38 11.36
C HIS A 269 13.45 -5.68 10.27
N ASP A 270 13.71 -4.72 9.37
CA ASP A 270 14.75 -4.85 8.34
C ASP A 270 16.17 -4.89 8.96
N VAL A 271 16.41 -4.07 10.00
CA VAL A 271 17.64 -4.12 10.80
C VAL A 271 17.76 -5.46 11.54
N ALA A 272 16.67 -5.97 12.13
CA ALA A 272 16.65 -7.26 12.81
C ALA A 272 16.96 -8.41 11.82
N ALA A 273 16.37 -8.38 10.63
CA ALA A 273 16.65 -9.33 9.55
C ALA A 273 18.14 -9.29 9.12
N ALA A 274 18.70 -8.08 8.95
CA ALA A 274 20.11 -7.90 8.59
C ALA A 274 21.04 -8.37 9.70
N LYS A 275 20.69 -8.17 10.98
CA LYS A 275 21.44 -8.68 12.13
C LYS A 275 21.44 -10.22 12.15
N ALA A 276 20.30 -10.85 11.98
CA ALA A 276 20.16 -12.30 11.89
C ALA A 276 20.89 -12.88 10.66
N ALA A 277 20.99 -12.13 9.56
CA ALA A 277 21.73 -12.54 8.36
C ALA A 277 23.22 -12.70 8.60
N ILE A 278 23.82 -11.98 9.56
CA ILE A 278 25.22 -12.17 9.96
C ILE A 278 25.41 -13.59 10.54
N ASP A 279 24.49 -14.09 11.33
CA ASP A 279 24.56 -15.44 11.89
C ASP A 279 24.36 -16.51 10.81
N VAL A 280 23.55 -16.24 9.79
CA VAL A 280 23.45 -17.11 8.61
C VAL A 280 24.80 -17.17 7.89
N ALA A 281 25.44 -16.02 7.68
CA ALA A 281 26.76 -15.97 7.04
C ALA A 281 27.86 -16.68 7.87
N ARG A 282 27.87 -16.47 9.18
CA ARG A 282 28.81 -17.17 10.10
C ARG A 282 28.63 -18.69 10.06
N LYS A 283 27.40 -19.17 9.91
CA LYS A 283 27.06 -20.60 9.87
C LYS A 283 27.07 -21.19 8.44
N LEU A 284 27.60 -20.47 7.46
CA LEU A 284 27.63 -20.93 6.06
C LEU A 284 28.28 -22.30 5.92
N ASN A 285 29.41 -22.53 6.64
CA ASN A 285 30.17 -23.74 6.63
C ASN A 285 29.85 -24.67 7.82
N SER A 286 28.74 -24.48 8.52
CA SER A 286 28.30 -25.40 9.57
C SER A 286 28.07 -26.79 9.02
N PRO A 287 28.42 -27.85 9.80
CA PRO A 287 28.18 -29.21 9.36
C PRO A 287 26.72 -29.52 9.15
N VAL A 288 26.41 -30.53 8.37
CA VAL A 288 25.06 -31.06 8.17
C VAL A 288 25.06 -32.54 8.47
N LEU A 289 24.15 -32.97 9.31
CA LEU A 289 23.86 -34.38 9.58
C LEU A 289 22.52 -34.74 8.92
N SER A 290 22.55 -35.76 8.07
CA SER A 290 21.36 -36.25 7.38
C SER A 290 21.27 -37.77 7.47
N ALA A 291 20.05 -38.26 7.58
CA ALA A 291 19.73 -39.69 7.43
C ALA A 291 19.19 -39.94 6.02
N GLU A 292 19.67 -41.02 5.42
CA GLU A 292 19.25 -41.44 4.08
C GLU A 292 18.96 -42.95 4.11
N LEU A 293 17.74 -43.33 3.71
CA LEU A 293 17.31 -44.71 3.55
C LEU A 293 17.10 -44.97 2.06
N GLU A 294 17.79 -45.96 1.53
CA GLU A 294 17.69 -46.32 0.12
C GLU A 294 17.13 -47.72 -0.03
N ALA A 295 16.16 -47.87 -0.90
CA ALA A 295 15.72 -49.17 -1.37
C ALA A 295 15.88 -49.24 -2.90
N ARG A 296 16.82 -50.04 -3.40
CA ARG A 296 17.19 -50.06 -4.80
C ARG A 296 17.05 -51.49 -5.38
N GLU A 297 16.67 -51.57 -6.63
CA GLU A 297 16.66 -52.79 -7.43
C GLU A 297 17.57 -52.55 -8.65
N TYR A 298 18.31 -53.58 -8.99
CA TYR A 298 19.27 -53.57 -10.09
C TYR A 298 18.84 -54.55 -11.19
N VAL A 299 18.89 -54.13 -12.44
CA VAL A 299 18.48 -54.94 -13.58
C VAL A 299 19.39 -56.14 -13.77
N ASN A 300 20.69 -55.98 -13.45
CA ASN A 300 21.66 -57.07 -13.54
C ASN A 300 22.14 -57.49 -12.13
N SER A 301 21.85 -58.70 -11.70
CA SER A 301 22.08 -59.22 -10.35
C SER A 301 23.45 -59.87 -10.15
N THR A 302 24.34 -59.88 -11.14
CA THR A 302 25.59 -60.63 -11.11
C THR A 302 26.75 -59.97 -10.35
N SER A 303 26.52 -58.79 -9.73
CA SER A 303 27.57 -58.10 -8.96
C SER A 303 27.36 -58.31 -7.45
N SER A 304 28.36 -58.83 -6.78
CA SER A 304 28.38 -59.16 -5.35
C SER A 304 28.37 -57.93 -4.40
N SER A 305 28.42 -56.73 -4.93
CA SER A 305 28.48 -55.45 -4.13
C SER A 305 27.22 -54.60 -4.22
N ARG A 306 26.08 -55.20 -4.45
CA ARG A 306 24.82 -54.47 -4.67
C ARG A 306 23.89 -54.61 -3.50
N ASP A 307 23.88 -53.57 -2.69
CA ASP A 307 22.97 -53.47 -1.55
C ASP A 307 21.55 -53.09 -2.04
N ARG A 308 20.56 -53.93 -1.77
CA ARG A 308 19.14 -53.63 -2.05
C ARG A 308 18.58 -52.61 -1.09
N TYR A 309 19.07 -52.65 0.17
CA TYR A 309 18.65 -51.73 1.22
C TYR A 309 19.90 -51.12 1.86
N ARG A 310 19.90 -49.79 2.00
CA ARG A 310 21.00 -49.07 2.61
C ARG A 310 20.45 -48.02 3.56
N ALA A 311 21.00 -47.95 4.76
CA ALA A 311 20.75 -46.92 5.72
C ALA A 311 22.08 -46.16 5.95
N ASN A 312 22.08 -44.87 5.62
CA ASN A 312 23.24 -44.02 5.74
C ASN A 312 22.99 -42.91 6.75
N LEU A 313 23.92 -42.68 7.63
CA LEU A 313 24.01 -41.44 8.42
C LEU A 313 25.18 -40.63 7.83
N LYS A 314 24.86 -39.53 7.18
CA LYS A 314 25.82 -38.70 6.47
C LYS A 314 26.11 -37.43 7.24
N PHE A 315 27.32 -37.32 7.75
CA PHE A 315 27.88 -36.08 8.30
C PHE A 315 28.74 -35.42 7.23
N SER A 316 28.44 -34.18 6.88
CA SER A 316 29.21 -33.40 5.90
C SER A 316 29.54 -32.03 6.46
N MET A 317 30.83 -31.69 6.42
CA MET A 317 31.34 -30.41 6.85
C MET A 317 32.37 -29.92 5.81
N PRO A 318 32.19 -28.74 5.21
CA PRO A 318 33.22 -28.17 4.36
C PRO A 318 34.41 -27.75 5.24
N LEU A 319 35.58 -28.40 5.03
CA LEU A 319 36.80 -28.12 5.79
C LEU A 319 37.58 -26.95 5.19
N PHE A 320 37.53 -26.81 3.88
CA PHE A 320 38.23 -25.78 3.13
C PHE A 320 37.24 -25.05 2.21
N ASP A 321 37.26 -23.75 2.32
CA ASP A 321 36.55 -22.81 1.47
C ASP A 321 37.64 -21.98 0.78
N GLY A 322 38.11 -22.46 -0.38
CA GLY A 322 39.39 -22.07 -1.03
C GLY A 322 39.61 -20.56 -1.29
N THR A 323 38.63 -19.70 -0.99
CA THR A 323 38.69 -18.25 -1.27
C THR A 323 38.32 -17.38 -0.07
N GLY A 324 38.17 -17.93 1.14
CA GLY A 324 37.71 -17.15 2.30
C GLY A 324 36.27 -16.68 2.20
N GLY A 325 35.43 -17.35 1.40
CA GLY A 325 34.07 -16.96 1.08
C GLY A 325 33.19 -16.67 2.31
N ARG A 326 33.33 -17.45 3.38
CA ARG A 326 32.61 -17.18 4.65
C ARG A 326 32.94 -15.80 5.22
N ASN A 327 34.21 -15.38 5.23
CA ASN A 327 34.64 -14.11 5.80
C ASN A 327 34.14 -12.95 4.94
N ILE A 328 34.08 -13.11 3.62
CA ILE A 328 33.54 -12.16 2.68
C ILE A 328 32.02 -12.03 2.90
N GLU A 329 31.28 -13.14 3.01
CA GLU A 329 29.83 -13.13 3.30
C GLU A 329 29.52 -12.49 4.65
N VAL A 330 30.31 -12.73 5.69
CA VAL A 330 30.15 -12.06 6.99
C VAL A 330 30.38 -10.55 6.85
N ALA A 331 31.43 -10.14 6.12
CA ALA A 331 31.71 -8.71 5.90
C ALA A 331 30.60 -8.03 5.09
N LEU A 332 30.05 -8.68 4.07
CA LEU A 332 28.90 -8.18 3.29
C LEU A 332 27.65 -8.05 4.18
N ALA A 333 27.37 -9.05 5.02
CA ALA A 333 26.23 -9.00 5.95
C ALA A 333 26.41 -7.89 6.99
N GLN A 334 27.63 -7.67 7.50
CA GLN A 334 27.93 -6.55 8.42
C GLN A 334 27.76 -5.19 7.74
N ASN A 335 28.25 -5.03 6.50
CA ASN A 335 28.03 -3.80 5.74
C ASN A 335 26.55 -3.57 5.47
N THR A 336 25.79 -4.61 5.16
CA THR A 336 24.33 -4.51 4.99
C THR A 336 23.64 -4.04 6.29
N LEU A 337 24.05 -4.57 7.44
CA LEU A 337 23.54 -4.12 8.74
C LEU A 337 23.83 -2.63 8.97
N LEU A 338 25.08 -2.18 8.74
CA LEU A 338 25.42 -0.76 8.87
C LEU A 338 24.55 0.13 7.97
N HIS A 339 24.34 -0.29 6.72
CA HIS A 339 23.46 0.43 5.79
C HIS A 339 22.02 0.53 6.32
N LYS A 340 21.47 -0.59 6.85
CA LYS A 340 20.11 -0.60 7.41
C LYS A 340 19.98 0.22 8.67
N GLN A 341 20.98 0.22 9.55
CA GLN A 341 21.02 1.08 10.74
C GLN A 341 21.08 2.56 10.37
N ALA A 342 21.91 2.93 9.39
CA ALA A 342 21.98 4.30 8.91
C ALA A 342 20.64 4.75 8.26
N ALA A 343 19.98 3.87 7.50
CA ALA A 343 18.68 4.15 6.92
C ALA A 343 17.60 4.37 8.00
N LEU A 344 17.59 3.55 9.06
CA LEU A 344 16.68 3.74 10.20
C LEU A 344 16.92 5.08 10.88
N ALA A 345 18.18 5.40 11.22
CA ALA A 345 18.52 6.68 11.88
C ALA A 345 18.15 7.90 11.00
N SER A 346 18.40 7.83 9.68
CA SER A 346 17.98 8.86 8.75
C SER A 346 16.47 9.04 8.72
N SER A 347 15.71 7.93 8.69
CA SER A 347 14.25 7.98 8.69
C SER A 347 13.67 8.50 10.01
N GLU A 348 14.35 8.26 11.14
CA GLU A 348 13.94 8.85 12.43
C GLU A 348 14.07 10.38 12.41
N TYR A 349 15.08 10.94 11.75
CA TYR A 349 15.17 12.40 11.58
C TYR A 349 14.05 12.95 10.70
N VAL A 350 13.77 12.28 9.58
CA VAL A 350 12.67 12.69 8.69
C VAL A 350 11.31 12.65 9.40
N VAL A 351 11.04 11.60 10.18
CA VAL A 351 9.79 11.52 10.95
C VAL A 351 9.69 12.61 12.02
N ARG A 352 10.79 12.96 12.69
CA ARG A 352 10.82 14.06 13.67
C ARG A 352 10.46 15.40 13.01
N GLU A 353 11.02 15.66 11.84
CA GLU A 353 10.73 16.86 11.05
C GLU A 353 9.27 16.87 10.58
N GLU A 354 8.77 15.75 10.06
CA GLU A 354 7.38 15.61 9.61
C GLU A 354 6.37 15.85 10.74
N VAL A 355 6.62 15.32 11.94
CA VAL A 355 5.77 15.57 13.12
C VAL A 355 5.78 17.06 13.48
N LEU A 356 6.94 17.73 13.46
CA LEU A 356 7.03 19.15 13.75
C LEU A 356 6.26 19.98 12.72
N MET A 357 6.42 19.67 11.42
CA MET A 357 5.71 20.35 10.34
C MET A 357 4.21 20.21 10.49
N LEU A 358 3.72 18.99 10.74
CA LEU A 358 2.28 18.74 10.92
C LEU A 358 1.69 19.50 12.11
N LEU A 359 2.42 19.62 13.22
CA LEU A 359 1.96 20.42 14.36
C LEU A 359 1.89 21.91 14.02
N HIS A 360 2.90 22.45 13.30
CA HIS A 360 2.88 23.83 12.83
C HIS A 360 1.73 24.08 11.85
N GLU A 361 1.51 23.17 10.91
CA GLU A 361 0.38 23.25 9.96
C GLU A 361 -0.97 23.20 10.68
N LEU A 362 -1.13 22.38 11.72
CA LEU A 362 -2.32 22.36 12.57
C LEU A 362 -2.54 23.68 13.32
N GLU A 363 -1.46 24.31 13.83
CA GLU A 363 -1.54 25.63 14.48
C GLU A 363 -1.96 26.72 13.47
N VAL A 364 -1.37 26.72 12.27
CA VAL A 364 -1.73 27.65 11.19
C VAL A 364 -3.18 27.42 10.78
N ASN A 365 -3.58 26.18 10.53
CA ASN A 365 -4.95 25.84 10.15
C ASN A 365 -5.98 26.26 11.21
N ARG A 366 -5.63 26.20 12.50
CA ARG A 366 -6.49 26.74 13.57
C ARG A 366 -6.70 28.25 13.47
N ALA A 367 -5.68 28.99 13.07
CA ALA A 367 -5.78 30.43 12.83
C ALA A 367 -6.58 30.73 11.55
N GLU A 368 -6.39 29.93 10.50
CA GLU A 368 -7.16 30.02 9.25
C GLU A 368 -8.64 29.72 9.47
N GLU A 369 -9.00 28.74 10.34
CA GLU A 369 -10.40 28.49 10.71
C GLU A 369 -11.04 29.72 11.34
N ALA A 370 -10.36 30.37 12.30
CA ALA A 370 -10.87 31.56 12.93
C ALA A 370 -11.05 32.72 11.91
N ALA A 371 -10.12 32.85 10.96
CA ALA A 371 -10.21 33.83 9.88
C ALA A 371 -11.34 33.51 8.90
N ALA A 372 -11.49 32.24 8.51
CA ALA A 372 -12.57 31.79 7.61
C ALA A 372 -13.96 32.01 8.24
N GLN A 373 -14.13 31.67 9.51
CA GLN A 373 -15.37 31.93 10.26
C GLN A 373 -15.70 33.42 10.35
N ALA A 374 -14.71 34.28 10.63
CA ALA A 374 -14.91 35.71 10.63
C ALA A 374 -15.29 36.25 9.24
N GLN A 375 -14.63 35.74 8.20
CA GLN A 375 -14.93 36.09 6.80
C GLN A 375 -16.34 35.65 6.40
N GLU A 376 -16.75 34.44 6.75
CA GLU A 376 -18.09 33.90 6.48
C GLU A 376 -19.16 34.74 7.18
N THR A 377 -18.97 35.08 8.45
CA THR A 377 -19.87 35.96 9.22
C THR A 377 -19.97 37.33 8.58
N TYR A 378 -18.84 37.95 8.20
CA TYR A 378 -18.83 39.24 7.52
C TYR A 378 -19.59 39.21 6.19
N ARG A 379 -19.36 38.17 5.37
CA ARG A 379 -20.01 38.02 4.07
C ARG A 379 -21.53 37.73 4.21
N GLY A 380 -21.92 37.02 5.26
CA GLY A 380 -23.33 36.83 5.62
C GLY A 380 -24.02 38.16 5.90
N TYR A 381 -23.47 38.99 6.77
CA TYR A 381 -24.01 40.34 7.04
C TYR A 381 -24.00 41.23 5.80
N TYR A 382 -22.99 41.16 4.98
CA TYR A 382 -22.92 41.92 3.74
C TYR A 382 -24.03 41.47 2.75
N GLN A 383 -24.27 40.17 2.62
CA GLN A 383 -25.33 39.60 1.80
C GLN A 383 -26.72 40.06 2.27
N ASP A 384 -27.00 40.02 3.59
CA ASP A 384 -28.25 40.48 4.16
C ASP A 384 -28.49 41.99 3.91
N ARG A 385 -27.42 42.78 4.09
CA ARG A 385 -27.47 44.22 3.75
C ARG A 385 -27.76 44.45 2.26
N SER A 386 -27.04 43.72 1.37
CA SER A 386 -27.24 43.87 -0.08
C SER A 386 -28.62 43.43 -0.51
N ARG A 387 -29.24 42.44 0.14
CA ARG A 387 -30.61 42.01 -0.08
C ARG A 387 -31.59 43.13 0.32
N ALA A 388 -31.44 43.68 1.51
CA ALA A 388 -32.30 44.77 1.96
C ALA A 388 -32.23 46.02 1.05
N MET A 389 -31.00 46.38 0.59
CA MET A 389 -30.81 47.50 -0.34
C MET A 389 -31.40 47.22 -1.74
N TYR A 390 -31.35 45.96 -2.19
CA TYR A 390 -31.96 45.54 -3.44
C TYR A 390 -33.50 45.61 -3.38
N GLU A 391 -34.10 45.16 -2.27
CA GLU A 391 -35.54 45.23 -2.03
C GLU A 391 -36.07 46.69 -1.98
N LEU A 392 -35.21 47.60 -1.49
CA LEU A 392 -35.50 49.06 -1.50
C LEU A 392 -35.13 49.75 -2.82
N GLU A 393 -34.74 49.01 -3.86
CA GLU A 393 -34.31 49.51 -5.17
C GLU A 393 -33.12 50.50 -5.13
N LEU A 394 -32.37 50.52 -4.03
CA LEU A 394 -31.24 51.45 -3.82
C LEU A 394 -29.93 50.97 -4.42
N ARG A 395 -29.72 49.64 -4.52
CA ARG A 395 -28.48 49.03 -5.08
C ARG A 395 -28.80 47.72 -5.79
N SER A 396 -27.93 47.33 -6.74
CA SER A 396 -28.05 46.10 -7.56
C SER A 396 -26.83 45.18 -7.40
N ASP A 397 -26.21 45.16 -6.19
CA ASP A 397 -25.02 44.37 -5.91
C ASP A 397 -25.28 43.01 -5.23
N LEU A 398 -26.57 42.62 -5.10
CA LEU A 398 -26.98 41.38 -4.43
C LEU A 398 -26.31 40.13 -5.01
N GLY A 399 -26.16 40.03 -6.34
CA GLY A 399 -25.49 38.91 -6.96
C GLY A 399 -23.99 38.81 -6.59
N ASP A 400 -23.30 39.94 -6.54
CA ASP A 400 -21.86 39.97 -6.11
C ASP A 400 -21.74 39.58 -4.64
N ALA A 401 -22.67 40.00 -3.80
CA ALA A 401 -22.73 39.63 -2.39
C ALA A 401 -22.94 38.12 -2.20
N GLN A 402 -23.85 37.51 -3.00
CA GLN A 402 -24.11 36.08 -2.99
C GLN A 402 -22.86 35.29 -3.43
N ALA A 403 -22.21 35.68 -4.53
CA ALA A 403 -21.00 35.03 -5.02
C ALA A 403 -19.85 35.13 -4.00
N ALA A 404 -19.72 36.28 -3.31
CA ALA A 404 -18.71 36.47 -2.27
C ALA A 404 -19.00 35.65 -0.98
N ALA A 405 -20.27 35.43 -0.64
CA ALA A 405 -20.67 34.56 0.47
C ALA A 405 -20.39 33.06 0.13
N ALA A 406 -20.68 32.64 -1.10
CA ALA A 406 -20.36 31.27 -1.57
C ALA A 406 -18.83 31.02 -1.56
N GLU A 407 -18.03 32.02 -1.92
CA GLU A 407 -16.55 31.91 -1.86
C GLU A 407 -16.05 31.79 -0.40
N ALA A 408 -16.60 32.54 0.53
CA ALA A 408 -16.25 32.45 1.94
C ALA A 408 -16.64 31.08 2.54
N MET A 409 -17.80 30.54 2.16
CA MET A 409 -18.23 29.19 2.55
C MET A 409 -17.30 28.11 1.97
N LEU A 410 -16.91 28.22 0.70
CA LEU A 410 -15.95 27.29 0.08
C LEU A 410 -14.61 27.29 0.82
N GLU A 411 -14.12 28.45 1.22
CA GLU A 411 -12.90 28.59 1.99
C GLU A 411 -13.01 27.98 3.39
N SER A 412 -14.12 28.17 4.08
CA SER A 412 -14.40 27.53 5.38
C SER A 412 -14.38 25.99 5.26
N ILE A 413 -15.03 25.43 4.24
CA ILE A 413 -15.02 23.99 3.97
C ILE A 413 -13.59 23.50 3.66
N ARG A 414 -12.81 24.26 2.88
CA ARG A 414 -11.44 23.91 2.55
C ARG A 414 -10.57 23.76 3.82
N VAL A 415 -10.66 24.72 4.72
CA VAL A 415 -9.91 24.73 5.98
C VAL A 415 -10.29 23.53 6.88
N ASP A 416 -11.59 23.19 6.95
CA ASP A 416 -12.05 22.01 7.68
C ASP A 416 -11.51 20.70 7.11
N PHE A 417 -11.52 20.57 5.78
CA PHE A 417 -10.98 19.39 5.10
C PHE A 417 -9.47 19.25 5.31
N GLU A 418 -8.75 20.35 5.22
CA GLU A 418 -7.30 20.39 5.47
C GLU A 418 -6.96 19.94 6.88
N ARG A 419 -7.73 20.39 7.89
CA ARG A 419 -7.61 19.91 9.27
C ARG A 419 -7.81 18.42 9.39
N ALA A 420 -8.84 17.87 8.76
CA ALA A 420 -9.10 16.44 8.80
C ALA A 420 -7.97 15.63 8.17
N LEU A 421 -7.37 16.11 7.07
CA LEU A 421 -6.22 15.49 6.43
C LEU A 421 -4.97 15.54 7.32
N LEU A 422 -4.66 16.68 7.92
CA LEU A 422 -3.52 16.83 8.83
C LEU A 422 -3.62 15.89 10.03
N TRP A 423 -4.79 15.79 10.66
CA TRP A 423 -5.01 14.85 11.75
C TRP A 423 -4.91 13.39 11.31
N THR A 424 -5.45 13.05 10.14
CA THR A 424 -5.38 11.69 9.60
C THR A 424 -3.94 11.32 9.25
N GLN A 425 -3.15 12.26 8.74
CA GLN A 425 -1.72 12.06 8.49
C GLN A 425 -0.96 11.80 9.79
N LEU A 426 -1.26 12.57 10.84
CA LEU A 426 -0.68 12.36 12.17
C LEU A 426 -1.06 11.00 12.77
N ASP A 427 -2.34 10.59 12.63
CA ASP A 427 -2.81 9.27 13.06
C ASP A 427 -2.11 8.14 12.28
N SER A 428 -1.90 8.32 10.98
CA SER A 428 -1.15 7.37 10.14
C SER A 428 0.32 7.24 10.59
N LEU A 429 0.96 8.32 11.00
CA LEU A 429 2.32 8.28 11.57
C LEU A 429 2.35 7.53 12.91
N LEU A 430 1.29 7.62 13.70
CA LEU A 430 1.12 6.85 14.94
C LEU A 430 0.72 5.38 14.71
N GLY A 431 0.42 4.98 13.48
CA GLY A 431 -0.12 3.67 13.16
C GLY A 431 -1.55 3.47 13.64
N LEU A 432 -2.29 4.57 13.87
CA LEU A 432 -3.69 4.53 14.26
C LEU A 432 -4.60 4.60 13.03
N PRO A 433 -5.76 3.93 13.04
CA PRO A 433 -6.76 4.13 12.01
C PRO A 433 -7.35 5.53 12.08
N SER A 434 -7.82 6.05 10.95
CA SER A 434 -8.52 7.35 10.91
C SER A 434 -9.68 7.38 11.90
N ALA A 435 -9.87 8.52 12.59
CA ALA A 435 -10.95 8.70 13.56
C ALA A 435 -12.35 8.42 12.97
N LEU A 436 -12.53 8.66 11.67
CA LEU A 436 -13.79 8.37 10.96
C LEU A 436 -14.07 6.87 10.76
N ILE A 437 -13.07 6.00 10.93
CA ILE A 437 -13.25 4.55 10.84
C ILE A 437 -13.57 3.94 12.22
N GLN A 438 -13.27 4.65 13.32
CA GLN A 438 -13.42 4.15 14.68
C GLN A 438 -14.85 4.30 15.26
N GLU A 439 -15.72 5.10 14.62
CA GLU A 439 -17.06 5.40 15.15
C GLU A 439 -18.13 4.33 14.81
N ASN A 440 -17.75 3.09 14.46
CA ASN A 440 -18.67 1.96 14.28
C ASN A 440 -18.45 0.83 15.29
#